data_d8a5d01d89221b77ee6313a57b74d2be
#
_entry.id   d8a5d01d89221b77ee6313a57b74d2be
#
_cell.length_a   1.000
_cell.length_b   1.000
_cell.length_c   1.000
_cell.angle_alpha   90.00
_cell.angle_beta   90.00
_cell.angle_gamma   90.00
#
_symmetry.space_group_name_H-M   'P 1'
#
loop_
_entity.id
_entity.type
_entity.pdbx_description
1 polymer ?
#
loop_
_entity_poly.entity_id
_entity_poly.type
_entity_poly.pdbx_seq_one_letter_code
_entity_poly.pdbx_strand_id
1 'polypeptide(L)'
;MISIIIPVHNQADKISFCLESIALQTERDLELIIVDDGSNDNVHEVVDQFIAKHPSQAVHFFSKQNEGSNPTRNFGFAKSTGDFVIFCDADVVMNPQMLAKMKQTLEINPDKSFVFSSFYYGAKLFKLFPYDETRLKKMPYIHTSSLIRRADFPGFDPTLKRLQDWDLWLTMLESGKKGIWIDEPLYKTLLGKGHMSNWLPKVTYKLLPFLASVKKYKAAVMTIKTKHKLI
;
A
#
# COMPACT_ATOMS: atom_id res chain seq x y z
N MET A 1 16.39 -7.04 -6.38
CA MET A 1 15.15 -6.84 -7.18
C MET A 1 13.99 -6.38 -6.28
N ILE A 2 13.06 -5.53 -6.81
CA ILE A 2 11.84 -5.09 -6.12
C ILE A 2 10.62 -5.72 -6.79
N SER A 3 9.76 -6.38 -6.01
CA SER A 3 8.43 -6.84 -6.47
C SER A 3 7.37 -5.79 -6.13
N ILE A 4 6.67 -5.31 -7.14
CA ILE A 4 5.55 -4.37 -6.99
C ILE A 4 4.26 -5.16 -7.12
N ILE A 5 3.52 -5.28 -6.02
CA ILE A 5 2.26 -6.03 -5.96
C ILE A 5 1.10 -5.05 -6.05
N ILE A 6 0.26 -5.21 -7.07
CA ILE A 6 -0.85 -4.30 -7.38
C ILE A 6 -2.16 -5.08 -7.32
N PRO A 7 -2.87 -5.05 -6.19
CA PRO A 7 -4.24 -5.55 -6.13
C PRO A 7 -5.15 -4.56 -6.84
N VAL A 8 -6.03 -5.04 -7.72
CA VAL A 8 -6.99 -4.20 -8.43
C VAL A 8 -8.38 -4.81 -8.43
N HIS A 9 -9.40 -3.98 -8.25
CA HIS A 9 -10.82 -4.35 -8.41
C HIS A 9 -11.63 -3.16 -8.86
N ASN A 10 -12.17 -3.22 -10.09
CA ASN A 10 -13.00 -2.17 -10.70
C ASN A 10 -12.33 -0.78 -10.67
N GLN A 11 -11.06 -0.70 -11.10
CA GLN A 11 -10.26 0.53 -11.12
C GLN A 11 -9.50 0.72 -12.45
N ALA A 12 -10.09 0.30 -13.57
CA ALA A 12 -9.50 0.46 -14.90
C ALA A 12 -9.14 1.92 -15.22
N ASP A 13 -9.94 2.87 -14.73
CA ASP A 13 -9.71 4.32 -14.89
C ASP A 13 -8.47 4.85 -14.17
N LYS A 14 -7.95 4.12 -13.19
CA LYS A 14 -6.82 4.55 -12.35
C LYS A 14 -5.55 3.75 -12.56
N ILE A 15 -5.68 2.44 -12.76
CA ILE A 15 -4.53 1.55 -12.87
C ILE A 15 -3.58 1.96 -14.00
N SER A 16 -4.09 2.54 -15.09
CA SER A 16 -3.26 3.06 -16.18
C SER A 16 -2.23 4.09 -15.70
N PHE A 17 -2.66 5.05 -14.87
CA PHE A 17 -1.74 6.06 -14.29
C PHE A 17 -0.74 5.44 -13.32
N CYS A 18 -1.17 4.45 -12.54
CA CYS A 18 -0.28 3.69 -11.66
C CYS A 18 0.82 3.00 -12.47
N LEU A 19 0.45 2.22 -13.47
CA LEU A 19 1.37 1.45 -14.31
C LEU A 19 2.35 2.36 -15.07
N GLU A 20 1.87 3.46 -15.69
CA GLU A 20 2.75 4.42 -16.37
C GLU A 20 3.74 5.06 -15.38
N SER A 21 3.33 5.35 -14.15
CA SER A 21 4.24 5.90 -13.14
C SER A 21 5.33 4.91 -12.71
N ILE A 22 5.04 3.60 -12.78
CA ILE A 22 6.01 2.53 -12.52
C ILE A 22 6.98 2.39 -13.70
N ALA A 23 6.50 2.46 -14.94
CA ALA A 23 7.36 2.45 -16.13
C ALA A 23 8.37 3.62 -16.16
N LEU A 24 8.04 4.72 -15.50
CA LEU A 24 8.92 5.91 -15.37
C LEU A 24 9.90 5.82 -14.20
N GLN A 25 9.92 4.75 -13.39
CA GLN A 25 10.85 4.65 -12.27
C GLN A 25 12.30 4.60 -12.75
N THR A 26 13.21 5.23 -11.98
CA THR A 26 14.66 5.19 -12.25
C THR A 26 15.30 3.87 -11.81
N GLU A 27 14.73 3.18 -10.81
CA GLU A 27 15.06 1.78 -10.52
C GLU A 27 14.51 0.90 -11.64
N ARG A 28 15.34 -0.02 -12.17
CA ARG A 28 14.98 -0.89 -13.29
C ARG A 28 14.89 -2.37 -12.92
N ASP A 29 15.48 -2.76 -11.83
CA ASP A 29 15.45 -4.13 -11.33
C ASP A 29 14.12 -4.40 -10.60
N LEU A 30 13.04 -4.49 -11.40
CA LEU A 30 11.64 -4.54 -10.96
C LEU A 30 10.88 -5.70 -11.60
N GLU A 31 9.96 -6.31 -10.86
CA GLU A 31 8.86 -7.12 -11.38
C GLU A 31 7.51 -6.56 -10.93
N LEU A 32 6.50 -6.62 -11.79
CA LEU A 32 5.14 -6.22 -11.50
C LEU A 32 4.25 -7.45 -11.36
N ILE A 33 3.58 -7.58 -10.22
CA ILE A 33 2.61 -8.64 -9.94
C ILE A 33 1.24 -7.98 -9.81
N ILE A 34 0.48 -7.96 -10.90
CA ILE A 34 -0.86 -7.39 -10.94
C ILE A 34 -1.85 -8.51 -10.65
N VAL A 35 -2.72 -8.30 -9.67
CA VAL A 35 -3.73 -9.29 -9.28
C VAL A 35 -5.11 -8.66 -9.34
N ASP A 36 -5.89 -9.05 -10.34
CA ASP A 36 -7.29 -8.69 -10.49
C ASP A 36 -8.16 -9.54 -9.54
N ASP A 37 -8.82 -8.86 -8.63
CA ASP A 37 -9.71 -9.45 -7.62
C ASP A 37 -11.17 -9.50 -8.12
N GLY A 38 -11.36 -10.03 -9.34
CA GLY A 38 -12.68 -10.25 -9.94
C GLY A 38 -13.35 -8.97 -10.41
N SER A 39 -12.66 -8.14 -11.20
CA SER A 39 -13.22 -6.93 -11.80
C SER A 39 -14.27 -7.24 -12.86
N ASN A 40 -15.22 -6.33 -13.01
CA ASN A 40 -16.23 -6.35 -14.07
C ASN A 40 -16.06 -5.19 -15.07
N ASP A 41 -15.00 -4.38 -14.90
CA ASP A 41 -14.61 -3.32 -15.82
C ASP A 41 -13.50 -3.80 -16.76
N ASN A 42 -12.94 -2.90 -17.57
CA ASN A 42 -11.94 -3.22 -18.58
C ASN A 42 -10.48 -3.23 -18.05
N VAL A 43 -10.23 -3.60 -16.79
CA VAL A 43 -8.87 -3.72 -16.21
C VAL A 43 -7.97 -4.61 -17.07
N HIS A 44 -8.47 -5.74 -17.57
CA HIS A 44 -7.71 -6.67 -18.42
C HIS A 44 -7.14 -5.98 -19.66
N GLU A 45 -8.01 -5.27 -20.38
CA GLU A 45 -7.62 -4.55 -21.60
C GLU A 45 -6.56 -3.48 -21.30
N VAL A 46 -6.71 -2.74 -20.19
CA VAL A 46 -5.74 -1.71 -19.78
C VAL A 46 -4.38 -2.33 -19.47
N VAL A 47 -4.34 -3.49 -18.80
CA VAL A 47 -3.10 -4.18 -18.49
C VAL A 47 -2.45 -4.74 -19.76
N ASP A 48 -3.22 -5.34 -20.68
CA ASP A 48 -2.71 -5.84 -21.95
C ASP A 48 -2.11 -4.73 -22.81
N GLN A 49 -2.76 -3.57 -22.88
CA GLN A 49 -2.24 -2.38 -23.56
C GLN A 49 -0.92 -1.89 -22.93
N PHE A 50 -0.81 -1.91 -21.60
CA PHE A 50 0.42 -1.57 -20.91
C PHE A 50 1.55 -2.55 -21.23
N ILE A 51 1.30 -3.86 -21.21
CA ILE A 51 2.28 -4.90 -21.54
C ILE A 51 2.77 -4.72 -22.99
N ALA A 52 1.87 -4.50 -23.92
CA ALA A 52 2.21 -4.27 -25.33
C ALA A 52 3.08 -3.01 -25.53
N LYS A 53 2.82 -1.97 -24.76
CA LYS A 53 3.57 -0.70 -24.82
C LYS A 53 4.95 -0.79 -24.16
N HIS A 54 5.10 -1.65 -23.14
CA HIS A 54 6.32 -1.78 -22.33
C HIS A 54 6.86 -3.23 -22.34
N PRO A 55 7.25 -3.80 -23.49
CA PRO A 55 7.59 -5.22 -23.62
C PRO A 55 8.85 -5.65 -22.83
N SER A 56 9.69 -4.72 -22.41
CA SER A 56 10.86 -5.00 -21.56
C SER A 56 10.55 -5.05 -20.06
N GLN A 57 9.34 -4.67 -19.65
CA GLN A 57 8.93 -4.70 -18.25
C GLN A 57 8.49 -6.12 -17.87
N ALA A 58 9.05 -6.68 -16.80
CA ALA A 58 8.59 -7.96 -16.26
C ALA A 58 7.21 -7.77 -15.59
N VAL A 59 6.15 -8.21 -16.27
CA VAL A 59 4.76 -8.09 -15.80
C VAL A 59 4.13 -9.48 -15.72
N HIS A 60 3.56 -9.79 -14.55
CA HIS A 60 2.77 -10.99 -14.31
C HIS A 60 1.36 -10.56 -13.92
N PHE A 61 0.38 -10.96 -14.74
CA PHE A 61 -1.03 -10.64 -14.51
C PHE A 61 -1.81 -11.89 -14.12
N PHE A 62 -2.54 -11.82 -13.03
CA PHE A 62 -3.36 -12.90 -12.48
C PHE A 62 -4.76 -12.40 -12.22
N SER A 63 -5.76 -13.25 -12.47
CA SER A 63 -7.17 -13.00 -12.11
C SER A 63 -7.67 -14.06 -11.15
N LYS A 64 -8.51 -13.67 -10.20
CA LYS A 64 -9.14 -14.56 -9.23
C LYS A 64 -10.53 -14.07 -8.86
N GLN A 65 -11.31 -14.89 -8.19
CA GLN A 65 -12.58 -14.43 -7.59
C GLN A 65 -12.32 -13.38 -6.51
N ASN A 66 -13.28 -12.46 -6.34
CA ASN A 66 -13.18 -11.41 -5.35
C ASN A 66 -13.17 -11.98 -3.91
N GLU A 67 -12.07 -11.75 -3.23
CA GLU A 67 -11.89 -12.12 -1.81
C GLU A 67 -11.47 -10.91 -0.95
N GLY A 68 -11.25 -9.76 -1.59
CA GLY A 68 -10.82 -8.52 -0.96
C GLY A 68 -9.31 -8.30 -1.00
N SER A 69 -8.89 -7.09 -0.64
CA SER A 69 -7.52 -6.60 -0.86
C SER A 69 -6.43 -7.39 -0.12
N ASN A 70 -6.67 -7.88 1.09
CA ASN A 70 -5.64 -8.59 1.85
C ASN A 70 -5.33 -9.98 1.29
N PRO A 71 -6.33 -10.87 1.02
CA PRO A 71 -6.07 -12.12 0.31
C PRO A 71 -5.38 -11.87 -1.04
N THR A 72 -5.78 -10.83 -1.77
CA THR A 72 -5.22 -10.48 -3.07
C THR A 72 -3.77 -10.03 -2.98
N ARG A 73 -3.40 -9.21 -1.98
CA ARG A 73 -2.00 -8.85 -1.71
C ARG A 73 -1.16 -10.07 -1.31
N ASN A 74 -1.69 -10.94 -0.45
CA ASN A 74 -0.99 -12.17 -0.05
C ASN A 74 -0.79 -13.13 -1.23
N PHE A 75 -1.77 -13.25 -2.12
CA PHE A 75 -1.63 -14.02 -3.35
C PHE A 75 -0.52 -13.45 -4.23
N GLY A 76 -0.51 -12.14 -4.45
CA GLY A 76 0.55 -11.47 -5.22
C GLY A 76 1.94 -11.65 -4.59
N PHE A 77 2.04 -11.57 -3.27
CA PHE A 77 3.29 -11.83 -2.54
C PHE A 77 3.80 -13.26 -2.78
N ALA A 78 2.92 -14.25 -2.75
CA ALA A 78 3.29 -15.65 -3.00
C ALA A 78 3.77 -15.90 -4.44
N LYS A 79 3.41 -15.03 -5.38
CA LYS A 79 3.85 -15.07 -6.79
C LYS A 79 5.11 -14.24 -7.08
N SER A 80 5.53 -13.42 -6.15
CA SER A 80 6.66 -12.50 -6.29
C SER A 80 7.97 -13.13 -5.82
N THR A 81 9.11 -12.63 -6.30
CA THR A 81 10.44 -13.20 -6.06
C THR A 81 11.51 -12.21 -5.57
N GLY A 82 11.24 -10.89 -5.62
CA GLY A 82 12.19 -9.84 -5.25
C GLY A 82 12.58 -9.84 -3.77
N ASP A 83 13.76 -9.32 -3.48
CA ASP A 83 14.30 -9.18 -2.11
C ASP A 83 13.57 -8.10 -1.31
N PHE A 84 12.96 -7.18 -2.04
CA PHE A 84 12.09 -6.12 -1.51
C PHE A 84 10.70 -6.24 -2.10
N VAL A 85 9.70 -5.87 -1.33
CA VAL A 85 8.29 -5.88 -1.77
C VAL A 85 7.63 -4.55 -1.43
N ILE A 86 6.79 -4.07 -2.35
CA ILE A 86 5.91 -2.93 -2.13
C ILE A 86 4.49 -3.28 -2.58
N PHE A 87 3.51 -2.97 -1.73
CA PHE A 87 2.09 -3.13 -2.07
C PHE A 87 1.56 -1.78 -2.55
N CYS A 88 1.37 -1.67 -3.85
CA CYS A 88 0.96 -0.44 -4.52
C CYS A 88 -0.51 -0.56 -4.91
N ASP A 89 -1.37 0.26 -4.31
CA ASP A 89 -2.77 0.28 -4.73
C ASP A 89 -2.90 0.89 -6.14
N ALA A 90 -3.89 0.45 -6.91
CA ALA A 90 -4.06 0.82 -8.32
C ALA A 90 -4.32 2.34 -8.55
N ASP A 91 -4.58 3.09 -7.48
CA ASP A 91 -4.78 4.54 -7.50
C ASP A 91 -3.52 5.35 -7.07
N VAL A 92 -2.40 4.69 -6.87
CA VAL A 92 -1.14 5.33 -6.49
C VAL A 92 -0.34 5.70 -7.74
N VAL A 93 0.14 6.94 -7.78
CA VAL A 93 1.07 7.44 -8.82
C VAL A 93 2.38 7.80 -8.15
N MET A 94 3.42 7.07 -8.49
CA MET A 94 4.76 7.19 -7.89
C MET A 94 5.57 8.34 -8.50
N ASN A 95 6.39 9.01 -7.67
CA ASN A 95 7.47 9.86 -8.18
C ASN A 95 8.52 8.97 -8.88
N PRO A 96 9.11 9.39 -10.00
CA PRO A 96 10.08 8.57 -10.75
C PRO A 96 11.29 8.07 -9.95
N GLN A 97 11.65 8.74 -8.87
CA GLN A 97 12.77 8.35 -8.00
C GLN A 97 12.34 7.57 -6.74
N MET A 98 11.05 7.28 -6.58
CA MET A 98 10.53 6.70 -5.34
C MET A 98 11.21 5.38 -4.99
N LEU A 99 11.22 4.42 -5.90
CA LEU A 99 11.74 3.08 -5.63
C LEU A 99 13.26 3.07 -5.44
N ALA A 100 13.99 3.83 -6.23
CA ALA A 100 15.44 3.98 -6.08
C ALA A 100 15.82 4.56 -4.71
N LYS A 101 15.14 5.66 -4.29
CA LYS A 101 15.37 6.27 -2.97
C LYS A 101 15.02 5.33 -1.83
N MET A 102 13.88 4.62 -1.92
CA MET A 102 13.45 3.69 -0.89
C MET A 102 14.42 2.49 -0.77
N LYS A 103 14.83 1.90 -1.90
CA LYS A 103 15.80 0.80 -1.93
C LYS A 103 17.13 1.24 -1.33
N GLN A 104 17.71 2.34 -1.80
CA GLN A 104 18.96 2.89 -1.28
C GLN A 104 18.87 3.16 0.24
N THR A 105 17.75 3.72 0.71
CA THR A 105 17.54 3.98 2.14
C THR A 105 17.59 2.70 2.96
N LEU A 106 16.98 1.61 2.49
CA LEU A 106 17.08 0.32 3.18
C LEU A 106 18.47 -0.27 3.09
N GLU A 107 19.13 -0.21 1.94
CA GLU A 107 20.48 -0.76 1.75
C GLU A 107 21.50 -0.14 2.73
N ILE A 108 21.46 1.18 2.95
CA ILE A 108 22.35 1.87 3.89
C ILE A 108 21.91 1.78 5.36
N ASN A 109 20.71 1.24 5.64
CA ASN A 109 20.18 1.02 6.97
C ASN A 109 19.75 -0.45 7.15
N PRO A 110 20.71 -1.39 7.28
CA PRO A 110 20.43 -2.83 7.32
C PRO A 110 19.61 -3.27 8.54
N ASP A 111 19.59 -2.47 9.61
CA ASP A 111 18.77 -2.67 10.82
C ASP A 111 17.29 -2.28 10.65
N LYS A 112 16.92 -1.68 9.51
CA LYS A 112 15.54 -1.30 9.20
C LYS A 112 14.88 -2.31 8.27
N SER A 113 13.64 -2.66 8.59
CA SER A 113 12.84 -3.65 7.87
C SER A 113 12.00 -3.05 6.76
N PHE A 114 11.64 -1.78 6.89
CA PHE A 114 10.82 -1.08 5.89
C PHE A 114 11.12 0.43 5.86
N VAL A 115 10.80 1.04 4.73
CA VAL A 115 10.90 2.48 4.52
C VAL A 115 9.57 3.05 4.03
N PHE A 116 9.20 4.20 4.55
CA PHE A 116 7.99 4.93 4.19
C PHE A 116 8.29 6.40 3.93
N SER A 117 7.39 7.08 3.25
CA SER A 117 7.54 8.49 2.88
C SER A 117 6.28 9.28 3.15
N SER A 118 6.39 10.61 3.13
CA SER A 118 5.24 11.49 3.00
C SER A 118 4.57 11.29 1.63
N PHE A 119 3.33 11.74 1.45
CA PHE A 119 2.57 11.56 0.22
C PHE A 119 1.50 12.64 0.03
N TYR A 120 0.96 12.72 -1.18
CA TYR A 120 -0.22 13.53 -1.47
C TYR A 120 -1.48 12.65 -1.56
N TYR A 121 -2.55 13.07 -0.91
CA TYR A 121 -3.90 12.54 -1.11
C TYR A 121 -4.69 13.56 -1.93
N GLY A 122 -4.83 13.31 -3.22
CA GLY A 122 -5.22 14.36 -4.17
C GLY A 122 -4.23 15.54 -4.13
N ALA A 123 -4.71 16.72 -3.81
CA ALA A 123 -3.87 17.93 -3.64
C ALA A 123 -3.34 18.13 -2.21
N LYS A 124 -3.81 17.34 -1.24
CA LYS A 124 -3.44 17.52 0.17
C LYS A 124 -2.16 16.79 0.51
N LEU A 125 -1.14 17.50 0.99
CA LEU A 125 0.08 16.91 1.53
C LEU A 125 -0.19 16.25 2.89
N PHE A 126 0.13 14.97 3.00
CA PHE A 126 0.29 14.24 4.24
C PHE A 126 1.78 14.18 4.59
N LYS A 127 2.26 15.25 5.23
CA LYS A 127 3.62 15.27 5.76
C LYS A 127 3.68 14.34 6.96
N LEU A 128 4.41 13.24 6.82
CA LEU A 128 4.67 12.30 7.90
C LEU A 128 5.87 12.77 8.74
N PHE A 129 6.36 11.91 9.59
CA PHE A 129 7.40 12.20 10.58
C PHE A 129 8.25 10.94 10.81
N PRO A 130 9.42 11.03 11.47
CA PRO A 130 10.27 9.89 11.79
C PRO A 130 9.50 8.76 12.48
N TYR A 131 9.93 7.52 12.23
CA TYR A 131 9.30 6.34 12.82
C TYR A 131 9.23 6.44 14.34
N ASP A 132 8.01 6.30 14.88
CA ASP A 132 7.70 6.42 16.29
C ASP A 132 6.78 5.28 16.73
N GLU A 133 7.31 4.33 17.50
CA GLU A 133 6.59 3.15 17.99
C GLU A 133 5.42 3.53 18.90
N THR A 134 5.60 4.54 19.75
CA THR A 134 4.53 5.00 20.67
C THR A 134 3.37 5.60 19.90
N ARG A 135 3.66 6.34 18.83
CA ARG A 135 2.64 6.93 17.97
C ARG A 135 1.96 5.88 17.11
N LEU A 136 2.73 4.90 16.61
CA LEU A 136 2.19 3.78 15.83
C LEU A 136 1.16 2.98 16.65
N LYS A 137 1.42 2.73 17.92
CA LYS A 137 0.45 2.08 18.84
C LYS A 137 -0.83 2.91 19.05
N LYS A 138 -0.79 4.22 18.84
CA LYS A 138 -1.94 5.12 19.06
C LYS A 138 -2.78 5.34 17.80
N MET A 139 -2.17 5.37 16.60
CA MET A 139 -2.84 5.74 15.36
C MET A 139 -2.14 5.20 14.11
N PRO A 140 -2.91 4.86 13.04
CA PRO A 140 -2.34 4.57 11.73
C PRO A 140 -1.74 5.84 11.12
N TYR A 141 -0.52 5.74 10.57
CA TYR A 141 0.09 6.84 9.80
C TYR A 141 0.99 6.37 8.66
N ILE A 142 1.32 5.08 8.60
CA ILE A 142 2.17 4.51 7.55
C ILE A 142 1.26 3.82 6.53
N HIS A 143 1.40 4.19 5.26
CA HIS A 143 0.62 3.63 4.16
C HIS A 143 1.22 2.30 3.66
N THR A 144 0.41 1.46 3.00
CA THR A 144 0.86 0.20 2.39
C THR A 144 1.92 0.40 1.30
N SER A 145 1.93 1.56 0.61
CA SER A 145 2.95 1.92 -0.39
C SER A 145 4.29 2.28 0.26
N SER A 146 4.77 1.39 1.12
CA SER A 146 6.07 1.42 1.78
C SER A 146 6.88 0.23 1.29
N LEU A 147 8.20 0.40 1.10
CA LEU A 147 9.06 -0.69 0.66
C LEU A 147 9.50 -1.52 1.87
N ILE A 148 9.35 -2.84 1.79
CA ILE A 148 9.58 -3.79 2.89
C ILE A 148 10.67 -4.78 2.44
N ARG A 149 11.58 -5.17 3.33
CA ARG A 149 12.42 -6.35 3.09
C ARG A 149 11.53 -7.60 3.03
N ARG A 150 11.61 -8.37 1.96
CA ARG A 150 10.79 -9.57 1.76
C ARG A 150 10.82 -10.50 2.97
N ALA A 151 12.01 -10.74 3.53
CA ALA A 151 12.21 -11.64 4.68
C ALA A 151 11.50 -11.18 5.97
N ASP A 152 11.13 -9.90 6.05
CA ASP A 152 10.50 -9.30 7.22
C ASP A 152 8.98 -9.13 7.08
N PHE A 153 8.41 -9.43 5.91
CA PHE A 153 6.97 -9.28 5.67
C PHE A 153 6.19 -10.45 6.30
N PRO A 154 5.27 -10.18 7.25
CA PRO A 154 4.54 -11.23 7.99
C PRO A 154 3.30 -11.75 7.26
N GLY A 155 2.88 -11.13 6.17
CA GLY A 155 1.56 -11.32 5.55
C GLY A 155 0.52 -10.32 6.06
N PHE A 156 -0.55 -10.13 5.27
CA PHE A 156 -1.75 -9.41 5.70
C PHE A 156 -2.75 -10.37 6.36
N ASP A 157 -3.43 -9.93 7.40
CA ASP A 157 -4.55 -10.67 7.98
C ASP A 157 -5.75 -10.68 7.01
N PRO A 158 -6.14 -11.85 6.45
CA PRO A 158 -7.21 -11.93 5.46
C PRO A 158 -8.60 -11.60 6.02
N THR A 159 -8.77 -11.62 7.34
CA THR A 159 -10.06 -11.36 8.00
C THR A 159 -10.36 -9.87 8.14
N LEU A 160 -9.35 -9.01 8.05
CA LEU A 160 -9.48 -7.58 8.22
C LEU A 160 -9.91 -6.88 6.92
N LYS A 161 -10.97 -6.09 7.04
CA LYS A 161 -11.51 -5.30 5.91
C LYS A 161 -11.15 -3.82 5.98
N ARG A 162 -10.54 -3.36 7.07
CA ARG A 162 -10.16 -1.96 7.30
C ARG A 162 -8.94 -1.87 8.20
N LEU A 163 -8.14 -0.80 8.03
CA LEU A 163 -6.92 -0.55 8.80
C LEU A 163 -5.89 -1.69 8.69
N GLN A 164 -5.86 -2.34 7.53
CA GLN A 164 -4.96 -3.44 7.21
C GLN A 164 -3.49 -2.99 7.27
N ASP A 165 -3.24 -1.75 6.87
CA ASP A 165 -1.95 -1.09 6.98
C ASP A 165 -1.51 -0.96 8.43
N TRP A 166 -2.40 -0.50 9.30
CA TRP A 166 -2.07 -0.37 10.72
C TRP A 166 -1.80 -1.72 11.39
N ASP A 167 -2.60 -2.73 11.08
CA ASP A 167 -2.37 -4.11 11.53
C ASP A 167 -1.00 -4.64 11.10
N LEU A 168 -0.66 -4.46 9.83
CA LEU A 168 0.64 -4.87 9.28
C LEU A 168 1.80 -4.24 10.08
N TRP A 169 1.77 -2.94 10.27
CA TRP A 169 2.87 -2.24 10.93
C TRP A 169 2.95 -2.54 12.43
N LEU A 170 1.84 -2.82 13.09
CA LEU A 170 1.83 -3.29 14.47
C LEU A 170 2.36 -4.71 14.59
N THR A 171 1.99 -5.62 13.70
CA THR A 171 2.53 -6.99 13.64
C THR A 171 4.04 -6.98 13.42
N MET A 172 4.54 -6.11 12.54
CA MET A 172 5.98 -5.94 12.34
C MET A 172 6.66 -5.37 13.59
N LEU A 173 6.04 -4.40 14.26
CA LEU A 173 6.57 -3.84 15.51
C LEU A 173 6.66 -4.91 16.62
N GLU A 174 5.63 -5.75 16.79
CA GLU A 174 5.63 -6.85 17.77
C GLU A 174 6.74 -7.88 17.50
N SER A 175 7.11 -8.03 16.23
CA SER A 175 8.25 -8.87 15.80
C SER A 175 9.61 -8.13 15.87
N GLY A 176 9.67 -6.95 16.50
CA GLY A 176 10.88 -6.15 16.64
C GLY A 176 11.35 -5.45 15.37
N LYS A 177 10.52 -5.43 14.31
CA LYS A 177 10.84 -4.82 13.02
C LYS A 177 10.59 -3.32 13.06
N LYS A 178 11.56 -2.53 12.56
CA LYS A 178 11.53 -1.06 12.62
C LYS A 178 11.56 -0.44 11.24
N GLY A 179 10.86 0.69 11.12
CA GLY A 179 10.84 1.48 9.88
C GLY A 179 11.81 2.64 9.89
N ILE A 180 11.98 3.23 8.71
CA ILE A 180 12.67 4.51 8.52
C ILE A 180 11.85 5.40 7.59
N TRP A 181 11.86 6.70 7.83
CA TRP A 181 11.09 7.69 7.08
C TRP A 181 11.98 8.51 6.15
N ILE A 182 11.48 8.78 4.94
CA ILE A 182 12.05 9.73 4.00
C ILE A 182 11.20 11.01 4.05
N ASP A 183 11.82 12.15 4.38
CA ASP A 183 11.13 13.46 4.44
C ASP A 183 10.89 14.05 3.05
N GLU A 184 10.26 13.27 2.18
CA GLU A 184 9.84 13.70 0.86
C GLU A 184 8.47 13.08 0.53
N PRO A 185 7.58 13.78 -0.21
CA PRO A 185 6.37 13.18 -0.77
C PRO A 185 6.72 12.39 -2.04
N LEU A 186 6.86 11.06 -1.92
CA LEU A 186 7.31 10.21 -3.02
C LEU A 186 6.19 9.64 -3.89
N TYR A 187 4.93 9.83 -3.52
CA TYR A 187 3.78 9.41 -4.34
C TYR A 187 2.55 10.27 -4.06
N LYS A 188 1.55 10.12 -4.91
CA LYS A 188 0.21 10.66 -4.70
C LYS A 188 -0.83 9.58 -4.92
N THR A 189 -1.95 9.62 -4.16
CA THR A 189 -3.14 8.83 -4.43
C THR A 189 -4.13 9.65 -5.24
N LEU A 190 -4.70 9.04 -6.27
CA LEU A 190 -5.75 9.65 -7.09
C LEU A 190 -7.07 9.60 -6.31
N LEU A 191 -7.84 10.67 -6.37
CA LEU A 191 -9.19 10.72 -5.81
C LEU A 191 -10.19 10.10 -6.81
N GLY A 192 -11.33 9.58 -6.31
CA GLY A 192 -12.40 9.09 -7.19
C GLY A 192 -13.26 8.02 -6.52
N LYS A 193 -14.09 7.33 -7.31
CA LYS A 193 -14.91 6.21 -6.84
C LYS A 193 -14.03 4.99 -6.51
N GLY A 194 -14.49 4.11 -5.62
CA GLY A 194 -13.79 2.84 -5.32
C GLY A 194 -12.79 2.89 -4.17
N HIS A 195 -12.61 4.04 -3.49
CA HIS A 195 -11.77 4.08 -2.28
C HIS A 195 -12.45 3.42 -1.09
N MET A 196 -11.73 2.51 -0.42
CA MET A 196 -12.20 1.94 0.85
C MET A 196 -12.18 2.97 1.99
N SER A 197 -11.34 4.01 1.88
CA SER A 197 -11.14 5.03 2.89
C SER A 197 -11.61 6.39 2.38
N ASN A 198 -12.74 6.88 2.87
CA ASN A 198 -13.07 8.30 2.79
C ASN A 198 -12.42 9.01 3.98
N TRP A 199 -11.37 9.79 3.71
CA TRP A 199 -10.80 10.63 4.75
C TRP A 199 -11.82 11.68 5.18
N LEU A 200 -12.19 11.64 6.47
CA LEU A 200 -13.05 12.63 7.09
C LEU A 200 -12.22 13.56 7.96
N PRO A 201 -12.52 14.87 8.00
CA PRO A 201 -11.87 15.79 8.93
C PRO A 201 -12.00 15.31 10.38
N LYS A 202 -10.98 15.51 11.21
CA LYS A 202 -10.97 15.07 12.62
C LYS A 202 -12.21 15.55 13.40
N VAL A 203 -12.73 16.72 13.05
CA VAL A 203 -13.93 17.32 13.66
C VAL A 203 -15.17 16.45 13.45
N THR A 204 -15.29 15.78 12.31
CA THR A 204 -16.42 14.89 11.98
C THR A 204 -16.51 13.71 12.95
N TYR A 205 -15.37 13.15 13.37
CA TYR A 205 -15.32 12.03 14.32
C TYR A 205 -15.79 12.43 15.73
N LYS A 206 -15.68 13.72 16.08
CA LYS A 206 -16.15 14.26 17.37
C LYS A 206 -17.61 14.70 17.31
N LEU A 207 -18.00 15.44 16.27
CA LEU A 207 -19.31 16.07 16.19
C LEU A 207 -20.41 15.14 15.65
N LEU A 208 -20.06 14.15 14.80
CA LEU A 208 -21.02 13.27 14.16
C LEU A 208 -20.74 11.79 14.42
N PRO A 209 -20.70 11.36 15.71
CA PRO A 209 -20.33 9.98 16.09
C PRO A 209 -21.37 8.93 15.63
N PHE A 210 -22.57 9.38 15.27
CA PHE A 210 -23.67 8.52 14.79
C PHE A 210 -23.55 8.13 13.31
N LEU A 211 -22.73 8.81 12.52
CA LEU A 211 -22.53 8.47 11.11
C LEU A 211 -22.04 7.03 10.97
N ALA A 212 -22.63 6.28 10.03
CA ALA A 212 -22.26 4.88 9.77
C ALA A 212 -20.77 4.70 9.46
N SER A 213 -20.16 5.64 8.71
CA SER A 213 -18.73 5.65 8.39
C SER A 213 -17.86 5.81 9.65
N VAL A 214 -18.28 6.69 10.58
CA VAL A 214 -17.58 6.92 11.85
C VAL A 214 -17.69 5.70 12.76
N LYS A 215 -18.89 5.09 12.85
CA LYS A 215 -19.11 3.86 13.63
C LYS A 215 -18.24 2.70 13.08
N LYS A 216 -18.23 2.50 11.77
CA LYS A 216 -17.39 1.47 11.10
C LYS A 216 -15.90 1.70 11.35
N TYR A 217 -15.42 2.96 11.30
CA TYR A 217 -14.03 3.28 11.60
C TYR A 217 -13.68 2.99 13.07
N LYS A 218 -14.52 3.45 14.02
CA LYS A 218 -14.30 3.19 15.45
C LYS A 218 -14.30 1.69 15.76
N ALA A 219 -15.20 0.91 15.18
CA ALA A 219 -15.21 -0.54 15.32
C ALA A 219 -13.92 -1.17 14.81
N ALA A 220 -13.44 -0.76 13.61
CA ALA A 220 -12.17 -1.25 13.09
C ALA A 220 -10.98 -0.88 14.00
N VAL A 221 -10.94 0.36 14.54
CA VAL A 221 -9.92 0.77 15.51
C VAL A 221 -9.95 -0.13 16.77
N MET A 222 -11.13 -0.45 17.27
CA MET A 222 -11.26 -1.37 18.43
C MET A 222 -10.75 -2.77 18.10
N THR A 223 -11.12 -3.32 16.93
CA THR A 223 -10.64 -4.62 16.47
C THR A 223 -9.10 -4.67 16.46
N ILE A 224 -8.45 -3.69 15.85
CA ILE A 224 -6.98 -3.62 15.80
C ILE A 224 -6.37 -3.50 17.20
N LYS A 225 -6.91 -2.59 18.03
CA LYS A 225 -6.38 -2.40 19.38
C LYS A 225 -6.53 -3.63 20.26
N THR A 226 -7.65 -4.35 20.16
CA THR A 226 -7.86 -5.62 20.90
C THR A 226 -6.87 -6.67 20.40
N LYS A 227 -6.73 -6.84 19.08
CA LYS A 227 -5.79 -7.81 18.48
C LYS A 227 -4.36 -7.60 19.00
N HIS A 228 -3.90 -6.36 19.05
CA HIS A 228 -2.53 -5.98 19.46
C HIS A 228 -2.40 -5.61 20.94
N LYS A 229 -3.39 -5.93 21.79
CA LYS A 229 -3.36 -5.68 23.24
C LYS A 229 -3.00 -4.22 23.62
N LEU A 230 -3.57 -3.27 22.89
CA LEU A 230 -3.33 -1.83 23.09
C LEU A 230 -4.39 -1.14 23.97
N ILE A 231 -5.35 -1.91 24.49
CA ILE A 231 -6.41 -1.53 25.44
C ILE A 231 -6.58 -2.61 26.46
#